data_c90bc2237497db92ecba8dfe56ddd73d
#
_entry.id   c90bc2237497db92ecba8dfe56ddd73d
#
_cell.length_a   1.000
_cell.length_b   1.000
_cell.length_c   1.000
_cell.angle_alpha   90.00
_cell.angle_beta   90.00
_cell.angle_gamma   90.00
#
_symmetry.space_group_name_H-M   'P 1'
#
loop_
_entity.id
_entity.type
_entity.pdbx_description
1 polymer ?
#
loop_
_entity_poly.entity_id
_entity_poly.type
_entity_poly.pdbx_seq_one_letter_code
_entity_poly.pdbx_strand_id
1 'polypeptide(L)'
;MAASKSRNTRNAKGKRKTRDAQDRSIQQETGRFQTEIIIFVLLAACIILFASNLGLGGFVGSAISNFGFGLFGLMAYIFPILFFMGSAFLLINKTNRLAYKKIAAVLVMFIFMCGAAQLLTDGYISSTTLGDYFALSADYKSGGGLIGGAICISITSAFGTVGGYVIIVLAFVVCMIIITQRSLLDFVTMIVINIIDLVKNGRVRYQEGQPERRLRKEARAQQRQQLREERREERIRKLEAELAEDEKELLAGDEDFLLDPQEARKMKGGFLEGTKLTG
;
A
#
# COMPACT_ATOMS: atom_id res chain seq x y z
N MET A 1 17.72 73.60 38.66
CA MET A 1 16.46 72.79 38.78
C MET A 1 16.05 72.02 37.51
N ALA A 2 16.85 71.93 36.43
CA ALA A 2 16.49 71.27 35.18
C ALA A 2 16.87 69.79 35.12
N ALA A 3 17.81 69.27 35.90
CA ALA A 3 18.30 67.88 35.84
C ALA A 3 17.33 66.79 36.46
N SER A 4 16.44 67.22 37.38
CA SER A 4 15.48 66.31 38.07
C SER A 4 14.30 65.91 37.19
N LYS A 5 13.85 66.74 36.25
CA LYS A 5 12.70 66.47 35.36
C LYS A 5 13.00 65.47 34.25
N SER A 6 14.28 65.43 33.80
CA SER A 6 14.74 64.50 32.74
C SER A 6 14.86 63.00 33.23
N ARG A 7 15.21 62.79 34.50
CA ARG A 7 15.34 61.48 35.10
C ARG A 7 13.97 60.81 35.31
N ASN A 8 12.93 61.54 35.65
CA ASN A 8 11.60 61.04 35.95
C ASN A 8 10.86 60.56 34.66
N THR A 9 11.07 61.25 33.52
CA THR A 9 10.49 60.86 32.23
C THR A 9 11.16 59.62 31.63
N ARG A 10 12.47 59.40 31.87
CA ARG A 10 13.17 58.18 31.44
C ARG A 10 12.68 56.92 32.22
N ASN A 11 12.49 57.06 33.53
CA ASN A 11 11.97 55.99 34.37
C ASN A 11 10.50 55.64 34.05
N ALA A 12 9.65 56.62 33.75
CA ALA A 12 8.27 56.38 33.32
C ALA A 12 8.18 55.70 31.97
N LYS A 13 9.07 56.02 31.01
CA LYS A 13 9.16 55.39 29.69
C LYS A 13 9.70 53.96 29.75
N GLY A 14 10.64 53.67 30.68
CA GLY A 14 11.14 52.33 30.96
C GLY A 14 10.05 51.41 31.56
N LYS A 15 9.31 51.95 32.55
CA LYS A 15 8.22 51.22 33.20
C LYS A 15 7.02 50.91 32.26
N ARG A 16 6.72 51.83 31.31
CA ARG A 16 5.72 51.57 30.25
C ARG A 16 6.19 50.44 29.30
N LYS A 17 7.43 50.48 28.86
CA LYS A 17 7.98 49.49 27.92
C LYS A 17 8.04 48.10 28.50
N THR A 18 8.30 47.94 29.80
CA THR A 18 8.25 46.65 30.51
C THR A 18 6.82 46.16 30.71
N ARG A 19 5.85 47.02 31.00
CA ARG A 19 4.43 46.65 31.08
C ARG A 19 3.88 46.21 29.72
N ASP A 20 4.14 46.97 28.66
CA ASP A 20 3.73 46.62 27.30
C ASP A 20 4.36 45.29 26.81
N ALA A 21 5.58 44.99 27.24
CA ALA A 21 6.23 43.71 26.94
C ALA A 21 5.61 42.56 27.73
N GLN A 22 5.26 42.80 29.02
CA GLN A 22 4.62 41.80 29.87
C GLN A 22 3.16 41.51 29.43
N ASP A 23 2.42 42.58 29.06
CA ASP A 23 1.06 42.42 28.53
C ASP A 23 1.06 41.64 27.20
N ARG A 24 2.06 41.86 26.33
CA ARG A 24 2.23 41.08 25.08
C ARG A 24 2.58 39.62 25.36
N SER A 25 3.41 39.30 26.35
CA SER A 25 3.74 37.93 26.71
C SER A 25 2.52 37.19 27.27
N ILE A 26 1.74 37.83 28.14
CA ILE A 26 0.50 37.27 28.69
C ILE A 26 -0.52 37.06 27.58
N GLN A 27 -0.69 37.99 26.66
CA GLN A 27 -1.58 37.80 25.50
C GLN A 27 -1.12 36.70 24.56
N GLN A 28 0.20 36.52 24.36
CA GLN A 28 0.74 35.44 23.56
C GLN A 28 0.55 34.06 24.22
N GLU A 29 0.74 33.95 25.54
CA GLU A 29 0.50 32.70 26.28
C GLU A 29 -0.98 32.38 26.28
N THR A 30 -1.87 33.32 26.58
CA THR A 30 -3.33 33.09 26.55
C THR A 30 -3.80 32.66 25.16
N GLY A 31 -3.24 33.27 24.10
CA GLY A 31 -3.55 32.90 22.71
C GLY A 31 -3.08 31.47 22.33
N ARG A 32 -1.97 31.02 22.90
CA ARG A 32 -1.49 29.63 22.72
C ARG A 32 -2.40 28.60 23.41
N PHE A 33 -2.74 28.82 24.69
CA PHE A 33 -3.66 27.97 25.41
C PHE A 33 -5.02 27.86 24.73
N GLN A 34 -5.59 28.96 24.27
CA GLN A 34 -6.84 28.94 23.51
C GLN A 34 -6.72 28.12 22.23
N THR A 35 -5.61 28.26 21.49
CA THR A 35 -5.41 27.48 20.27
C THR A 35 -5.25 25.99 20.55
N GLU A 36 -4.58 25.60 21.62
CA GLU A 36 -4.42 24.21 22.04
C GLU A 36 -5.79 23.59 22.41
N ILE A 37 -6.59 24.29 23.24
CA ILE A 37 -7.94 23.82 23.60
C ILE A 37 -8.80 23.64 22.36
N ILE A 38 -8.78 24.58 21.41
CA ILE A 38 -9.55 24.49 20.17
C ILE A 38 -9.12 23.27 19.36
N ILE A 39 -7.80 22.97 19.26
CA ILE A 39 -7.29 21.79 18.53
C ILE A 39 -7.77 20.50 19.20
N PHE A 40 -7.75 20.41 20.54
CA PHE A 40 -8.24 19.22 21.25
C PHE A 40 -9.74 19.02 21.08
N VAL A 41 -10.54 20.07 21.18
CA VAL A 41 -11.99 20.02 20.95
C VAL A 41 -12.28 19.59 19.49
N LEU A 42 -11.54 20.15 18.55
CA LEU A 42 -11.67 19.79 17.13
C LEU A 42 -11.30 18.33 16.88
N LEU A 43 -10.21 17.86 17.52
CA LEU A 43 -9.80 16.45 17.42
C LEU A 43 -10.89 15.51 17.97
N ALA A 44 -11.44 15.83 19.14
CA ALA A 44 -12.52 15.06 19.74
C ALA A 44 -13.76 15.02 18.82
N ALA A 45 -14.16 16.16 18.26
CA ALA A 45 -15.26 16.23 17.32
C ALA A 45 -15.01 15.39 16.07
N CYS A 46 -13.80 15.42 15.51
CA CYS A 46 -13.42 14.61 14.34
C CYS A 46 -13.43 13.10 14.66
N ILE A 47 -12.98 12.71 15.84
CA ILE A 47 -13.04 11.30 16.29
C ILE A 47 -14.49 10.85 16.40
N ILE A 48 -15.38 11.69 16.98
CA ILE A 48 -16.82 11.37 17.11
C ILE A 48 -17.45 11.25 15.72
N LEU A 49 -17.16 12.16 14.79
CA LEU A 49 -17.64 12.09 13.42
C LEU A 49 -17.16 10.84 12.70
N PHE A 50 -15.88 10.49 12.85
CA PHE A 50 -15.31 9.29 12.26
C PHE A 50 -15.93 8.01 12.83
N ALA A 51 -16.09 7.93 14.16
CA ALA A 51 -16.77 6.82 14.83
C ALA A 51 -18.24 6.71 14.41
N SER A 52 -18.93 7.84 14.23
CA SER A 52 -20.31 7.89 13.70
C SER A 52 -20.40 7.30 12.30
N ASN A 53 -19.46 7.63 11.42
CA ASN A 53 -19.41 7.10 10.05
C ASN A 53 -19.15 5.57 10.02
N LEU A 54 -18.47 5.03 11.03
CA LEU A 54 -18.27 3.59 11.21
C LEU A 54 -19.46 2.87 11.86
N GLY A 55 -20.54 3.61 12.20
CA GLY A 55 -21.74 3.05 12.82
C GLY A 55 -21.66 2.88 14.36
N LEU A 56 -20.61 3.39 15.01
CA LEU A 56 -20.37 3.28 16.45
C LEU A 56 -21.07 4.40 17.26
N GLY A 57 -21.71 5.37 16.61
CA GLY A 57 -22.21 6.59 17.25
C GLY A 57 -23.62 6.51 17.84
N GLY A 58 -24.27 5.35 17.88
CA GLY A 58 -25.65 5.21 18.35
C GLY A 58 -26.66 6.01 17.51
N PHE A 59 -27.82 6.36 18.08
CA PHE A 59 -28.89 7.06 17.34
C PHE A 59 -28.44 8.43 16.80
N VAL A 60 -27.79 9.24 17.61
CA VAL A 60 -27.30 10.58 17.20
C VAL A 60 -26.20 10.45 16.15
N GLY A 61 -25.27 9.52 16.36
CA GLY A 61 -24.20 9.26 15.39
C GLY A 61 -24.73 8.75 14.05
N SER A 62 -25.76 7.90 14.04
CA SER A 62 -26.36 7.44 12.79
C SER A 62 -27.03 8.58 12.01
N ALA A 63 -27.71 9.52 12.70
CA ALA A 63 -28.28 10.69 12.05
C ALA A 63 -27.21 11.60 11.44
N ILE A 64 -26.12 11.85 12.16
CA ILE A 64 -24.97 12.64 11.66
C ILE A 64 -24.30 11.94 10.49
N SER A 65 -24.11 10.63 10.60
CA SER A 65 -23.52 9.78 9.56
C SER A 65 -24.36 9.82 8.29
N ASN A 66 -25.68 9.57 8.38
CA ASN A 66 -26.58 9.60 7.24
C ASN A 66 -26.58 10.98 6.55
N PHE A 67 -26.56 12.05 7.33
CA PHE A 67 -26.42 13.39 6.77
C PHE A 67 -25.08 13.59 6.06
N GLY A 68 -23.98 13.14 6.66
CA GLY A 68 -22.64 13.19 6.08
C GLY A 68 -22.53 12.40 4.77
N PHE A 69 -23.06 11.17 4.75
CA PHE A 69 -23.11 10.35 3.55
C PHE A 69 -24.06 10.93 2.49
N GLY A 70 -25.21 11.43 2.88
CA GLY A 70 -26.12 12.11 1.97
C GLY A 70 -25.48 13.32 1.29
N LEU A 71 -24.63 14.06 2.01
CA LEU A 71 -23.98 15.26 1.48
C LEU A 71 -22.73 14.96 0.63
N PHE A 72 -21.83 14.09 1.12
CA PHE A 72 -20.51 13.83 0.55
C PHE A 72 -20.38 12.42 -0.05
N GLY A 73 -21.36 11.54 0.12
CA GLY A 73 -21.27 10.15 -0.28
C GLY A 73 -20.10 9.42 0.36
N LEU A 74 -19.42 8.60 -0.41
CA LEU A 74 -18.24 7.84 0.02
C LEU A 74 -17.14 8.71 0.65
N MET A 75 -17.05 9.99 0.22
CA MET A 75 -16.08 10.94 0.76
C MET A 75 -16.34 11.35 2.21
N ALA A 76 -17.51 11.01 2.79
CA ALA A 76 -17.83 11.24 4.20
C ALA A 76 -16.85 10.52 5.15
N TYR A 77 -16.23 9.42 4.74
CA TYR A 77 -15.18 8.74 5.53
C TYR A 77 -13.90 9.58 5.63
N ILE A 78 -13.55 10.29 4.57
CA ILE A 78 -12.31 11.09 4.49
C ILE A 78 -12.53 12.48 5.08
N PHE A 79 -13.78 12.97 5.06
CA PHE A 79 -14.13 14.32 5.48
C PHE A 79 -13.63 14.69 6.89
N PRO A 80 -13.80 13.89 7.96
CA PRO A 80 -13.35 14.26 9.31
C PRO A 80 -11.83 14.45 9.37
N ILE A 81 -11.06 13.62 8.69
CA ILE A 81 -9.59 13.69 8.63
C ILE A 81 -9.17 14.99 7.93
N LEU A 82 -9.77 15.27 6.80
CA LEU A 82 -9.46 16.45 5.98
C LEU A 82 -9.88 17.73 6.68
N PHE A 83 -11.01 17.71 7.39
CA PHE A 83 -11.50 18.81 8.19
C PHE A 83 -10.58 19.12 9.37
N PHE A 84 -10.11 18.07 10.09
CA PHE A 84 -9.13 18.25 11.16
C PHE A 84 -7.82 18.85 10.65
N MET A 85 -7.24 18.26 9.60
CA MET A 85 -5.98 18.74 9.02
C MET A 85 -6.10 20.17 8.51
N GLY A 86 -7.17 20.49 7.81
CA GLY A 86 -7.43 21.82 7.28
C GLY A 86 -7.60 22.86 8.39
N SER A 87 -8.38 22.55 9.41
CA SER A 87 -8.62 23.43 10.55
C SER A 87 -7.36 23.65 11.37
N ALA A 88 -6.60 22.58 11.67
CA ALA A 88 -5.32 22.69 12.39
C ALA A 88 -4.31 23.51 11.59
N PHE A 89 -4.23 23.32 10.28
CA PHE A 89 -3.37 24.11 9.41
C PHE A 89 -3.74 25.60 9.41
N LEU A 90 -5.03 25.93 9.37
CA LEU A 90 -5.50 27.32 9.47
C LEU A 90 -5.20 27.95 10.83
N LEU A 91 -5.38 27.20 11.92
CA LEU A 91 -5.10 27.69 13.28
C LEU A 91 -3.61 28.03 13.46
N ILE A 92 -2.73 27.22 12.87
CA ILE A 92 -1.28 27.45 12.94
C ILE A 92 -0.85 28.60 12.00
N ASN A 93 -1.50 28.74 10.85
CA ASN A 93 -1.11 29.70 9.81
C ASN A 93 -2.07 30.89 9.66
N LYS A 94 -2.67 31.38 10.76
CA LYS A 94 -3.71 32.42 10.76
C LYS A 94 -3.35 33.71 9.98
N THR A 95 -2.07 34.06 9.87
CA THR A 95 -1.61 35.31 9.24
C THR A 95 -1.16 35.12 7.78
N ASN A 96 -1.05 33.88 7.31
CA ASN A 96 -0.49 33.61 5.98
C ASN A 96 -1.59 33.52 4.91
N ARG A 97 -1.66 34.52 4.02
CA ARG A 97 -2.61 34.53 2.89
C ARG A 97 -2.45 33.35 1.93
N LEU A 98 -1.26 32.78 1.82
CA LEU A 98 -1.01 31.60 0.99
C LEU A 98 -1.64 30.35 1.59
N ALA A 99 -1.75 30.26 2.92
CA ALA A 99 -2.41 29.16 3.60
C ALA A 99 -3.90 29.09 3.23
N TYR A 100 -4.58 30.23 3.18
CA TYR A 100 -5.98 30.29 2.77
C TYR A 100 -6.19 29.84 1.32
N LYS A 101 -5.30 30.21 0.41
CA LYS A 101 -5.35 29.76 -0.99
C LYS A 101 -5.18 28.24 -1.10
N LYS A 102 -4.27 27.64 -0.32
CA LYS A 102 -4.06 26.19 -0.27
C LYS A 102 -5.29 25.47 0.26
N ILE A 103 -5.90 25.95 1.34
CA ILE A 103 -7.12 25.36 1.89
C ILE A 103 -8.29 25.47 0.90
N ALA A 104 -8.45 26.62 0.24
CA ALA A 104 -9.47 26.77 -0.80
C ALA A 104 -9.27 25.75 -1.93
N ALA A 105 -8.02 25.55 -2.37
CA ALA A 105 -7.71 24.53 -3.39
C ALA A 105 -8.00 23.12 -2.91
N VAL A 106 -7.71 22.79 -1.63
CA VAL A 106 -8.06 21.49 -1.03
C VAL A 106 -9.55 21.28 -0.95
N LEU A 107 -10.34 22.31 -0.61
CA LEU A 107 -11.79 22.26 -0.59
C LEU A 107 -12.36 22.03 -1.99
N VAL A 108 -11.88 22.76 -2.99
CA VAL A 108 -12.28 22.56 -4.40
C VAL A 108 -11.91 21.16 -4.87
N MET A 109 -10.71 20.68 -4.54
CA MET A 109 -10.30 19.31 -4.85
C MET A 109 -11.22 18.28 -4.20
N PHE A 110 -11.61 18.47 -2.93
CA PHE A 110 -12.55 17.59 -2.24
C PHE A 110 -13.93 17.55 -2.90
N ILE A 111 -14.43 18.71 -3.33
CA ILE A 111 -15.69 18.81 -4.08
C ILE A 111 -15.63 18.01 -5.39
N PHE A 112 -14.54 18.14 -6.16
CA PHE A 112 -14.36 17.34 -7.39
C PHE A 112 -14.14 15.86 -7.08
N MET A 113 -13.57 15.50 -5.92
CA MET A 113 -13.50 14.10 -5.47
C MET A 113 -14.89 13.49 -5.24
N CYS A 114 -15.83 14.26 -4.68
CA CYS A 114 -17.22 13.81 -4.58
C CYS A 114 -17.83 13.58 -5.97
N GLY A 115 -17.57 14.46 -6.92
CA GLY A 115 -18.00 14.29 -8.33
C GLY A 115 -17.36 13.06 -8.98
N ALA A 116 -16.07 12.84 -8.76
CA ALA A 116 -15.37 11.63 -9.23
C ALA A 116 -15.95 10.36 -8.63
N ALA A 117 -16.19 10.35 -7.30
CA ALA A 117 -16.82 9.23 -6.63
C ALA A 117 -18.18 8.91 -7.23
N GLN A 118 -19.02 9.93 -7.50
CA GLN A 118 -20.31 9.74 -8.15
C GLN A 118 -20.19 9.09 -9.52
N LEU A 119 -19.30 9.60 -10.38
CA LEU A 119 -19.11 9.06 -11.72
C LEU A 119 -18.54 7.64 -11.74
N LEU A 120 -17.73 7.28 -10.74
CA LEU A 120 -17.08 5.97 -10.64
C LEU A 120 -17.99 4.89 -10.02
N THR A 121 -18.90 5.28 -9.13
CA THR A 121 -19.81 4.34 -8.43
C THR A 121 -21.14 4.16 -9.19
N ASP A 122 -21.95 5.20 -9.18
CA ASP A 122 -23.34 5.12 -9.66
C ASP A 122 -23.50 5.70 -11.08
N GLY A 123 -22.49 6.43 -11.56
CA GLY A 123 -22.53 7.10 -12.85
C GLY A 123 -23.52 8.27 -12.89
N TYR A 124 -23.86 8.71 -14.11
CA TYR A 124 -24.89 9.73 -14.37
C TYR A 124 -26.24 9.08 -14.63
N ILE A 125 -27.25 9.42 -13.85
CA ILE A 125 -28.62 8.96 -14.02
C ILE A 125 -29.48 10.14 -14.53
N SER A 126 -29.89 10.09 -15.76
CA SER A 126 -30.48 11.23 -16.49
C SER A 126 -31.85 11.74 -15.98
N SER A 127 -32.51 11.00 -15.11
CA SER A 127 -33.83 11.37 -14.56
C SER A 127 -33.85 11.58 -13.06
N THR A 128 -32.67 11.63 -12.41
CA THR A 128 -32.56 11.69 -10.97
C THR A 128 -32.44 13.12 -10.48
N THR A 129 -33.18 13.46 -9.43
CA THR A 129 -33.12 14.78 -8.78
C THR A 129 -31.94 14.83 -7.78
N LEU A 130 -31.52 16.03 -7.38
CA LEU A 130 -30.48 16.19 -6.35
C LEU A 130 -30.88 15.55 -5.01
N GLY A 131 -32.19 15.53 -4.69
CA GLY A 131 -32.68 14.87 -3.48
C GLY A 131 -32.51 13.36 -3.52
N ASP A 132 -32.66 12.75 -4.69
CA ASP A 132 -32.48 11.30 -4.86
C ASP A 132 -31.02 10.90 -4.66
N TYR A 133 -30.07 11.71 -5.17
CA TYR A 133 -28.62 11.48 -4.91
C TYR A 133 -28.29 11.56 -3.42
N PHE A 134 -28.93 12.50 -2.69
CA PHE A 134 -28.79 12.57 -1.24
C PHE A 134 -29.34 11.31 -0.55
N ALA A 135 -30.55 10.90 -0.88
CA ALA A 135 -31.21 9.74 -0.28
C ALA A 135 -30.44 8.44 -0.58
N LEU A 136 -30.08 8.20 -1.84
CA LEU A 136 -29.33 7.04 -2.26
C LEU A 136 -27.98 6.95 -1.53
N SER A 137 -27.25 8.07 -1.45
CA SER A 137 -25.94 8.08 -0.77
C SER A 137 -26.06 7.93 0.74
N ALA A 138 -27.12 8.44 1.36
CA ALA A 138 -27.37 8.25 2.78
C ALA A 138 -27.70 6.80 3.13
N ASP A 139 -28.51 6.12 2.28
CA ASP A 139 -28.98 4.75 2.53
C ASP A 139 -27.88 3.71 2.19
N TYR A 140 -27.25 3.84 1.04
CA TYR A 140 -26.24 2.87 0.57
C TYR A 140 -24.82 3.20 0.97
N LYS A 141 -24.54 4.37 1.56
CA LYS A 141 -23.20 4.88 1.93
C LYS A 141 -22.22 4.85 0.77
N SER A 142 -22.72 5.07 -0.45
CA SER A 142 -21.97 5.03 -1.72
C SER A 142 -22.17 6.34 -2.48
N GLY A 143 -21.59 6.43 -3.68
CA GLY A 143 -21.75 7.61 -4.53
C GLY A 143 -20.98 8.83 -4.06
N GLY A 144 -21.29 9.96 -4.65
CA GLY A 144 -20.68 11.25 -4.32
C GLY A 144 -21.57 12.17 -3.48
N GLY A 145 -22.73 11.69 -3.04
CA GLY A 145 -23.72 12.48 -2.31
C GLY A 145 -24.36 13.58 -3.14
N LEU A 146 -25.00 14.50 -2.44
CA LEU A 146 -25.63 15.69 -3.02
C LEU A 146 -24.61 16.52 -3.84
N ILE A 147 -23.41 16.71 -3.28
CA ILE A 147 -22.34 17.53 -3.90
C ILE A 147 -21.81 16.84 -5.15
N GLY A 148 -21.52 15.54 -5.07
CA GLY A 148 -21.07 14.76 -6.22
C GLY A 148 -22.14 14.68 -7.32
N GLY A 149 -23.41 14.49 -6.96
CA GLY A 149 -24.55 14.50 -7.87
C GLY A 149 -24.71 15.84 -8.58
N ALA A 150 -24.60 16.96 -7.85
CA ALA A 150 -24.69 18.30 -8.43
C ALA A 150 -23.60 18.55 -9.48
N ILE A 151 -22.34 18.13 -9.18
CA ILE A 151 -21.22 18.25 -10.13
C ILE A 151 -21.46 17.33 -11.32
N CYS A 152 -21.83 16.07 -11.06
CA CYS A 152 -22.10 15.09 -12.09
C CYS A 152 -23.17 15.59 -13.07
N ILE A 153 -24.32 16.04 -12.56
CA ILE A 153 -25.40 16.61 -13.39
C ILE A 153 -24.88 17.80 -14.20
N SER A 154 -24.23 18.77 -13.56
CA SER A 154 -23.78 20.01 -14.21
C SER A 154 -22.76 19.75 -15.32
N ILE A 155 -21.83 18.87 -15.12
CA ILE A 155 -20.75 18.59 -16.07
C ILE A 155 -21.23 17.63 -17.17
N THR A 156 -21.92 16.56 -16.77
CA THR A 156 -22.32 15.50 -17.72
C THR A 156 -23.44 15.96 -18.63
N SER A 157 -24.34 16.84 -18.17
CA SER A 157 -25.37 17.43 -19.02
C SER A 157 -24.78 18.32 -20.10
N ALA A 158 -23.68 19.02 -19.84
CA ALA A 158 -23.03 19.92 -20.77
C ALA A 158 -22.03 19.24 -21.72
N PHE A 159 -21.26 18.28 -21.22
CA PHE A 159 -20.11 17.69 -21.93
C PHE A 159 -20.20 16.18 -22.14
N GLY A 160 -21.30 15.56 -21.70
CA GLY A 160 -21.45 14.10 -21.69
C GLY A 160 -20.56 13.41 -20.64
N THR A 161 -20.74 12.10 -20.49
CA THR A 161 -20.03 11.34 -19.46
C THR A 161 -18.51 11.34 -19.66
N VAL A 162 -18.05 11.20 -20.91
CA VAL A 162 -16.60 11.22 -21.23
C VAL A 162 -16.00 12.59 -20.92
N GLY A 163 -16.70 13.68 -21.30
CA GLY A 163 -16.29 15.03 -20.96
C GLY A 163 -16.23 15.27 -19.44
N GLY A 164 -17.14 14.67 -18.70
CA GLY A 164 -17.15 14.69 -17.24
C GLY A 164 -15.86 14.17 -16.62
N TYR A 165 -15.38 13.00 -17.06
CA TYR A 165 -14.11 12.45 -16.60
C TYR A 165 -12.91 13.35 -16.91
N VAL A 166 -12.86 13.88 -18.13
CA VAL A 166 -11.77 14.78 -18.56
C VAL A 166 -11.74 16.05 -17.70
N ILE A 167 -12.89 16.67 -17.44
CA ILE A 167 -12.98 17.88 -16.63
C ILE A 167 -12.57 17.63 -15.18
N ILE A 168 -12.98 16.50 -14.59
CA ILE A 168 -12.60 16.13 -13.23
C ILE A 168 -11.09 15.93 -13.14
N VAL A 169 -10.47 15.20 -14.07
CA VAL A 169 -9.02 15.01 -14.11
C VAL A 169 -8.31 16.34 -14.25
N LEU A 170 -8.77 17.22 -15.13
CA LEU A 170 -8.20 18.55 -15.31
C LEU A 170 -8.30 19.39 -14.02
N ALA A 171 -9.45 19.36 -13.35
CA ALA A 171 -9.64 20.05 -12.07
C ALA A 171 -8.68 19.53 -10.98
N PHE A 172 -8.46 18.21 -10.91
CA PHE A 172 -7.47 17.61 -10.02
C PHE A 172 -6.07 18.14 -10.29
N VAL A 173 -5.64 18.17 -11.55
CA VAL A 173 -4.32 18.66 -11.95
C VAL A 173 -4.15 20.12 -11.54
N VAL A 174 -5.14 20.98 -11.82
CA VAL A 174 -5.13 22.39 -11.44
C VAL A 174 -5.05 22.58 -9.92
N CYS A 175 -5.87 21.85 -9.15
CA CYS A 175 -5.84 21.92 -7.68
C CYS A 175 -4.48 21.48 -7.12
N MET A 176 -3.90 20.40 -7.66
CA MET A 176 -2.57 19.94 -7.25
C MET A 176 -1.47 20.97 -7.49
N ILE A 177 -1.52 21.70 -8.60
CA ILE A 177 -0.59 22.79 -8.88
C ILE A 177 -0.71 23.89 -7.82
N ILE A 178 -1.94 24.30 -7.50
CA ILE A 178 -2.19 25.36 -6.51
C ILE A 178 -1.73 24.95 -5.11
N ILE A 179 -1.97 23.69 -4.71
CA ILE A 179 -1.57 23.15 -3.40
C ILE A 179 -0.05 23.06 -3.29
N THR A 180 0.59 22.52 -4.33
CA THR A 180 2.05 22.27 -4.32
C THR A 180 2.86 23.54 -4.56
N GLN A 181 2.27 24.57 -5.18
CA GLN A 181 2.94 25.82 -5.59
C GLN A 181 4.17 25.59 -6.48
N ARG A 182 4.21 24.46 -7.17
CA ARG A 182 5.28 24.08 -8.11
C ARG A 182 4.77 24.17 -9.54
N SER A 183 5.71 24.33 -10.47
CA SER A 183 5.39 24.28 -11.91
C SER A 183 4.77 22.95 -12.29
N LEU A 184 3.87 22.96 -13.29
CA LEU A 184 3.31 21.76 -13.91
C LEU A 184 4.42 20.76 -14.32
N LEU A 185 5.52 21.29 -14.84
CA LEU A 185 6.67 20.48 -15.27
C LEU A 185 7.29 19.71 -14.12
N ASP A 186 7.46 20.34 -12.93
CA ASP A 186 7.98 19.67 -11.75
C ASP A 186 7.04 18.59 -11.25
N PHE A 187 5.71 18.83 -11.32
CA PHE A 187 4.71 17.84 -10.92
C PHE A 187 4.65 16.64 -11.87
N VAL A 188 4.65 16.89 -13.20
CA VAL A 188 4.70 15.83 -14.21
C VAL A 188 6.00 15.04 -14.08
N THR A 189 7.14 15.72 -13.89
CA THR A 189 8.44 15.07 -13.69
C THR A 189 8.44 14.19 -12.45
N MET A 190 7.86 14.65 -11.33
CA MET A 190 7.73 13.87 -10.10
C MET A 190 6.86 12.62 -10.31
N ILE A 191 5.72 12.73 -11.00
CA ILE A 191 4.86 11.59 -11.33
C ILE A 191 5.61 10.60 -12.24
N VAL A 192 6.26 11.09 -13.29
CA VAL A 192 7.01 10.26 -14.24
C VAL A 192 8.15 9.53 -13.53
N ILE A 193 8.91 10.22 -12.68
CA ILE A 193 9.99 9.60 -11.90
C ILE A 193 9.41 8.53 -10.96
N ASN A 194 8.34 8.81 -10.23
CA ASN A 194 7.70 7.84 -9.33
C ASN A 194 7.18 6.60 -10.08
N ILE A 195 6.60 6.79 -11.27
CA ILE A 195 6.15 5.67 -12.12
C ILE A 195 7.36 4.86 -12.62
N ILE A 196 8.42 5.54 -13.07
CA ILE A 196 9.66 4.89 -13.53
C ILE A 196 10.29 4.11 -12.38
N ASP A 197 10.35 4.67 -11.17
CA ASP A 197 10.90 4.00 -10.00
C ASP A 197 10.03 2.81 -9.54
N LEU A 198 8.71 2.93 -9.62
CA LEU A 198 7.78 1.82 -9.37
C LEU A 198 8.00 0.67 -10.36
N VAL A 199 8.16 0.99 -11.65
CA VAL A 199 8.43 0.00 -12.70
C VAL A 199 9.84 -0.60 -12.55
N LYS A 200 10.86 0.22 -12.24
CA LYS A 200 12.23 -0.26 -11.98
C LYS A 200 12.28 -1.16 -10.75
N ASN A 201 11.70 -0.75 -9.63
CA ASN A 201 11.67 -1.55 -8.41
C ASN A 201 10.86 -2.84 -8.58
N GLY A 202 9.80 -2.80 -9.39
CA GLY A 202 9.07 -4.01 -9.79
C GLY A 202 9.95 -4.96 -10.62
N ARG A 203 10.75 -4.46 -11.56
CA ARG A 203 11.68 -5.26 -12.38
C ARG A 203 12.87 -5.80 -11.57
N VAL A 204 13.44 -5.00 -10.67
CA VAL A 204 14.56 -5.42 -9.80
C VAL A 204 14.12 -6.56 -8.87
N ARG A 205 12.96 -6.46 -8.22
CA ARG A 205 12.41 -7.56 -7.41
C ARG A 205 12.15 -8.84 -8.22
N TYR A 206 11.78 -8.71 -9.49
CA TYR A 206 11.56 -9.87 -10.37
C TYR A 206 12.89 -10.51 -10.79
N GLN A 207 13.96 -9.73 -10.97
CA GLN A 207 15.29 -10.22 -11.31
C GLN A 207 16.05 -10.79 -10.11
N GLU A 208 15.92 -10.21 -8.92
CA GLU A 208 16.58 -10.73 -7.70
C GLU A 208 15.99 -12.08 -7.24
N GLY A 209 14.73 -12.36 -7.51
CA GLY A 209 14.14 -13.66 -7.21
C GLY A 209 14.51 -14.80 -8.18
N GLN A 210 15.10 -14.49 -9.34
CA GLN A 210 15.50 -15.49 -10.33
C GLN A 210 16.79 -16.26 -9.97
N PRO A 211 17.89 -15.61 -9.53
CA PRO A 211 19.12 -16.32 -9.19
C PRO A 211 18.94 -17.26 -7.98
N GLU A 212 18.24 -16.85 -6.95
CA GLU A 212 17.96 -17.72 -5.80
C GLU A 212 17.15 -18.97 -6.17
N ARG A 213 16.17 -18.83 -7.07
CA ARG A 213 15.39 -19.97 -7.57
C ARG A 213 16.21 -20.94 -8.42
N ARG A 214 17.19 -20.41 -9.19
CA ARG A 214 18.14 -21.24 -9.95
C ARG A 214 19.10 -21.96 -9.02
N LEU A 215 19.70 -21.28 -8.07
CA LEU A 215 20.60 -21.88 -7.06
C LEU A 215 19.89 -22.97 -6.23
N ARG A 216 18.65 -22.74 -5.82
CA ARG A 216 17.85 -23.75 -5.11
C ARG A 216 17.49 -24.97 -6.01
N LYS A 217 17.28 -24.77 -7.31
CA LYS A 217 17.05 -25.87 -8.24
C LYS A 217 18.34 -26.68 -8.48
N GLU A 218 19.46 -26.00 -8.64
CA GLU A 218 20.78 -26.64 -8.82
C GLU A 218 21.21 -27.40 -7.55
N ALA A 219 21.05 -26.82 -6.37
CA ALA A 219 21.31 -27.50 -5.10
C ALA A 219 20.43 -28.77 -4.93
N ARG A 220 19.15 -28.70 -5.27
CA ARG A 220 18.25 -29.85 -5.24
C ARG A 220 18.62 -30.91 -6.30
N ALA A 221 19.12 -30.51 -7.45
CA ALA A 221 19.56 -31.42 -8.50
C ALA A 221 20.84 -32.15 -8.07
N GLN A 222 21.82 -31.44 -7.48
CA GLN A 222 23.04 -32.02 -6.93
C GLN A 222 22.73 -33.02 -5.79
N GLN A 223 21.85 -32.65 -4.87
CA GLN A 223 21.44 -33.53 -3.79
C GLN A 223 20.77 -34.82 -4.29
N ARG A 224 19.95 -34.71 -5.35
CA ARG A 224 19.34 -35.88 -6.01
C ARG A 224 20.36 -36.75 -6.73
N GLN A 225 21.41 -36.17 -7.30
CA GLN A 225 22.51 -36.92 -7.91
C GLN A 225 23.32 -37.69 -6.87
N GLN A 226 23.71 -37.06 -5.79
CA GLN A 226 24.42 -37.71 -4.67
C GLN A 226 23.61 -38.87 -4.09
N LEU A 227 22.31 -38.67 -3.86
CA LEU A 227 21.44 -39.72 -3.35
C LEU A 227 21.26 -40.93 -4.35
N ARG A 228 21.40 -40.65 -5.64
CA ARG A 228 21.38 -41.71 -6.68
C ARG A 228 22.71 -42.47 -6.73
N GLU A 229 23.82 -41.79 -6.52
CA GLU A 229 25.17 -42.39 -6.45
C GLU A 229 25.27 -43.25 -5.21
N GLU A 230 24.87 -42.76 -4.03
CA GLU A 230 24.84 -43.56 -2.78
C GLU A 230 23.98 -44.82 -2.94
N ARG A 231 22.79 -44.71 -3.53
CA ARG A 231 21.94 -45.91 -3.79
C ARG A 231 22.53 -46.86 -4.82
N ARG A 232 23.34 -46.38 -5.76
CA ARG A 232 24.07 -47.25 -6.69
C ARG A 232 25.19 -48.01 -6.00
N GLU A 233 25.97 -47.29 -5.17
CA GLU A 233 27.04 -47.88 -4.38
C GLU A 233 26.48 -48.93 -3.40
N GLU A 234 25.37 -48.66 -2.74
CA GLU A 234 24.73 -49.62 -1.87
C GLU A 234 24.25 -50.87 -2.63
N ARG A 235 23.74 -50.69 -3.85
CA ARG A 235 23.36 -51.85 -4.69
C ARG A 235 24.55 -52.67 -5.15
N ILE A 236 25.64 -52.00 -5.55
CA ILE A 236 26.87 -52.64 -5.94
C ILE A 236 27.42 -53.42 -4.74
N ARG A 237 27.48 -52.83 -3.56
CA ARG A 237 27.95 -53.50 -2.33
C ARG A 237 27.09 -54.69 -1.94
N LYS A 238 25.75 -54.63 -2.16
CA LYS A 238 24.86 -55.77 -1.92
C LYS A 238 25.10 -56.89 -2.93
N LEU A 239 25.26 -56.56 -4.22
CA LEU A 239 25.57 -57.55 -5.26
C LEU A 239 26.96 -58.18 -5.05
N GLU A 240 27.94 -57.43 -4.63
CA GLU A 240 29.26 -57.94 -4.29
C GLU A 240 29.19 -58.90 -3.07
N ALA A 241 28.36 -58.57 -2.08
CA ALA A 241 28.16 -59.47 -0.93
C ALA A 241 27.42 -60.77 -1.31
N GLU A 242 26.37 -60.67 -2.16
CA GLU A 242 25.66 -61.84 -2.70
C GLU A 242 26.62 -62.70 -3.51
N LEU A 243 27.42 -62.11 -4.40
CA LEU A 243 28.40 -62.88 -5.19
C LEU A 243 29.49 -63.54 -4.29
N ALA A 244 29.91 -62.89 -3.22
CA ALA A 244 30.88 -63.45 -2.26
C ALA A 244 30.26 -64.56 -1.40
N GLU A 245 28.96 -64.53 -1.13
CA GLU A 245 28.20 -65.65 -0.50
C GLU A 245 28.05 -66.80 -1.46
N ASP A 246 27.64 -66.58 -2.72
CA ASP A 246 27.52 -67.59 -3.75
C ASP A 246 28.87 -68.26 -4.06
N GLU A 247 29.98 -67.49 -4.08
CA GLU A 247 31.34 -68.02 -4.27
C GLU A 247 31.78 -68.89 -3.08
N LYS A 248 31.40 -68.53 -1.85
CA LYS A 248 31.64 -69.35 -0.68
C LYS A 248 30.81 -70.63 -0.65
N GLU A 249 29.56 -70.57 -1.10
CA GLU A 249 28.70 -71.78 -1.22
C GLU A 249 29.23 -72.73 -2.28
N LEU A 250 29.73 -72.21 -3.42
CA LEU A 250 30.38 -73.00 -4.44
C LEU A 250 31.66 -73.68 -3.96
N LEU A 251 32.48 -72.96 -3.20
CA LEU A 251 33.73 -73.48 -2.61
C LEU A 251 33.46 -74.49 -1.49
N ALA A 252 32.35 -74.33 -0.75
CA ALA A 252 31.96 -75.28 0.29
C ALA A 252 31.34 -76.57 -0.27
N GLY A 253 30.72 -76.50 -1.47
CA GLY A 253 30.12 -77.63 -2.19
C GLY A 253 31.16 -78.53 -2.91
N ASP A 254 32.40 -78.02 -3.13
CA ASP A 254 33.47 -78.74 -3.84
C ASP A 254 34.30 -79.73 -2.93
N GLU A 255 34.05 -79.72 -1.61
CA GLU A 255 34.70 -80.72 -0.71
C GLU A 255 33.98 -82.06 -0.66
N ASP A 256 32.78 -82.20 -1.21
CA ASP A 256 31.99 -83.48 -1.08
C ASP A 256 31.76 -84.22 -2.41
N PHE A 257 32.36 -83.71 -3.54
CA PHE A 257 32.24 -84.42 -4.84
C PHE A 257 33.59 -84.78 -5.41
N LEU A 258 34.21 -85.84 -4.82
CA LEU A 258 35.28 -86.57 -5.46
C LEU A 258 34.64 -87.45 -6.57
N LEU A 259 34.42 -86.92 -7.73
CA LEU A 259 34.06 -87.59 -8.92
C LEU A 259 35.21 -88.52 -9.36
N ASP A 260 34.84 -89.86 -9.51
CA ASP A 260 35.64 -90.86 -10.07
C ASP A 260 36.31 -90.39 -11.41
N PRO A 261 37.62 -90.57 -11.61
CA PRO A 261 38.35 -90.08 -12.79
C PRO A 261 37.86 -90.68 -14.14
N GLN A 262 36.99 -91.63 -14.14
CA GLN A 262 36.42 -92.24 -15.38
C GLN A 262 35.22 -91.43 -15.97
N GLU A 263 34.45 -90.74 -15.20
CA GLU A 263 33.32 -89.90 -15.70
C GLU A 263 33.77 -88.55 -16.28
N ALA A 264 34.86 -87.96 -15.82
CA ALA A 264 35.37 -86.72 -16.33
C ALA A 264 35.82 -86.75 -17.79
N ARG A 265 36.13 -87.90 -18.34
CA ARG A 265 36.49 -88.11 -19.77
C ARG A 265 35.33 -88.09 -20.74
N LYS A 266 34.11 -88.39 -20.31
CA LYS A 266 32.91 -88.44 -21.18
C LYS A 266 32.32 -87.02 -21.41
N MET A 267 32.52 -86.03 -20.52
CA MET A 267 31.96 -84.70 -20.70
C MET A 267 32.81 -83.78 -21.57
N LYS A 268 34.08 -84.07 -21.83
CA LYS A 268 34.94 -83.23 -22.70
C LYS A 268 34.69 -83.39 -24.18
N GLY A 269 33.89 -84.39 -24.64
CA GLY A 269 33.57 -84.69 -26.04
C GLY A 269 32.38 -83.90 -26.59
N GLY A 270 31.52 -83.33 -25.76
CA GLY A 270 30.26 -82.74 -26.20
C GLY A 270 30.24 -81.22 -26.39
N PHE A 271 31.33 -80.48 -26.03
CA PHE A 271 31.30 -79.02 -25.97
C PHE A 271 31.93 -78.30 -27.19
N LEU A 272 32.41 -79.04 -28.20
CA LEU A 272 33.08 -78.41 -29.36
C LEU A 272 32.23 -78.39 -30.65
N GLU A 273 30.95 -78.71 -30.61
CA GLU A 273 30.13 -78.78 -31.83
C GLU A 273 28.91 -77.85 -31.85
N GLY A 274 28.97 -76.69 -31.17
CA GLY A 274 27.79 -75.86 -31.06
C GLY A 274 27.98 -74.37 -31.38
N THR A 275 29.17 -73.90 -31.89
CA THR A 275 29.35 -72.47 -32.23
C THR A 275 29.82 -72.31 -33.69
N LYS A 276 28.90 -72.56 -34.61
CA LYS A 276 28.93 -71.97 -35.95
C LYS A 276 27.51 -71.67 -36.40
N LEU A 277 27.36 -70.44 -36.90
CA LEU A 277 26.17 -69.87 -37.59
C LEU A 277 25.14 -69.29 -36.64
N THR A 278 25.01 -67.99 -36.62
CA THR A 278 24.56 -67.07 -37.71
C THR A 278 24.81 -65.63 -37.31
N GLY A 279 25.28 -64.74 -38.08
CA GLY A 279 24.87 -63.74 -38.96
C GLY A 279 24.78 -62.37 -38.36
#